data_36b83c10f043b1dd62e60cc1cc743a39
#
_entry.id   36b83c10f043b1dd62e60cc1cc743a39
#
_cell.length_a   1.000
_cell.length_b   1.000
_cell.length_c   1.000
_cell.angle_alpha   90.00
_cell.angle_beta   90.00
_cell.angle_gamma   90.00
#
_symmetry.space_group_name_H-M   'P 1'
#
loop_
_entity.id
_entity.type
_entity.pdbx_description
1 polymer ?
#
loop_
_entity_poly.entity_id
_entity_poly.type
_entity_poly.pdbx_seq_one_letter_code
_entity_poly.pdbx_strand_id
1 'polypeptide(L)'
;MNKLRKLVQINTVCNTSTGRIMESIQREAMKEGYETISFVGRRKVFPDIPCEKFGNGFSFWLHVILTTLTDRQGFGSTVATKKLIRRIKEENPDIIHLHNLHGYYLNIALLFRYLTEEYSGKVFWTFHDCWPFTGHCAYFVMAECDKWKTGCHHCPSKKNYPISYFMDGSKKNYRDKRKLFCGLNHMEIIVPSKWMETWVKQSFLNKYPVTVIPNGIDLKIFTYRENKEILEKYNIPQDKKLILGVANIWEERKGLSDFLSLSEGISDEYRIILVGLSKRQIKKLNHKIIGIERTGNREELAALYSAADIFINPSQEESFSLVTVEAFACGTPVIVLDSSAVKELVTSENGIVISGNSVESYLEAIKEIERRQLTREGVAETAQKYDLDKIMKRVIKLYEDGV
;
A
#
# COMPACT_ATOMS: atom_id res chain seq x y z
N MET A 1 14.19 28.41 24.74
CA MET A 1 14.09 27.80 23.41
C MET A 1 13.29 26.50 23.57
N ASN A 2 12.11 26.37 22.97
CA ASN A 2 11.42 25.09 23.00
C ASN A 2 12.29 24.05 22.31
N LYS A 3 12.55 22.92 22.98
CA LYS A 3 13.28 21.79 22.39
C LYS A 3 12.51 21.34 21.15
N LEU A 4 13.21 21.27 19.99
CA LEU A 4 12.62 20.72 18.77
C LEU A 4 12.22 19.26 19.02
N ARG A 5 10.99 18.90 18.66
CA ARG A 5 10.52 17.51 18.74
C ARG A 5 11.26 16.65 17.71
N LYS A 6 11.63 15.45 18.09
CA LYS A 6 12.36 14.52 17.22
C LYS A 6 11.51 13.32 16.81
N LEU A 7 11.40 13.11 15.51
CA LEU A 7 10.65 12.02 14.88
C LEU A 7 11.62 11.01 14.26
N VAL A 8 11.52 9.76 14.68
CA VAL A 8 12.14 8.61 14.01
C VAL A 8 11.11 7.81 13.27
N GLN A 9 11.35 7.49 11.99
CA GLN A 9 10.50 6.58 11.21
C GLN A 9 11.23 5.29 10.86
N ILE A 10 10.52 4.16 10.81
CA ILE A 10 11.09 2.84 10.49
C ILE A 10 10.25 2.16 9.41
N ASN A 11 10.88 1.81 8.28
CA ASN A 11 10.22 1.10 7.17
C ASN A 11 11.16 0.08 6.51
N THR A 12 10.58 -0.82 5.73
CA THR A 12 11.35 -1.81 4.95
C THR A 12 12.21 -1.13 3.88
N VAL A 13 11.64 -0.19 3.12
CA VAL A 13 12.27 0.49 1.98
C VAL A 13 11.76 1.92 1.84
N CYS A 14 12.52 2.77 1.13
CA CYS A 14 12.11 4.14 0.86
C CYS A 14 11.45 4.35 -0.51
N ASN A 15 11.62 3.46 -1.47
CA ASN A 15 11.29 3.70 -2.89
C ASN A 15 10.06 2.93 -3.41
N THR A 16 9.13 2.56 -2.53
CA THR A 16 7.84 1.95 -2.88
C THR A 16 6.69 2.85 -2.39
N SER A 17 5.43 2.44 -2.59
CA SER A 17 4.27 3.17 -2.10
C SER A 17 4.38 3.54 -0.61
N THR A 18 4.70 2.56 0.24
CA THR A 18 4.85 2.79 1.69
C THR A 18 6.07 3.66 2.03
N GLY A 19 7.13 3.57 1.24
CA GLY A 19 8.31 4.43 1.37
C GLY A 19 7.99 5.89 1.02
N ARG A 20 7.18 6.13 -0.01
CA ARG A 20 6.73 7.48 -0.37
C ARG A 20 5.83 8.10 0.69
N ILE A 21 4.95 7.30 1.32
CA ILE A 21 4.14 7.77 2.45
C ILE A 21 5.05 8.20 3.60
N MET A 22 6.03 7.37 3.97
CA MET A 22 7.03 7.70 4.99
C MET A 22 7.81 8.99 4.63
N GLU A 23 8.24 9.13 3.38
CA GLU A 23 8.92 10.32 2.87
C GLU A 23 8.05 11.57 3.01
N SER A 24 6.78 11.48 2.60
CA SER A 24 5.85 12.61 2.65
C SER A 24 5.59 13.06 4.08
N ILE A 25 5.44 12.12 5.01
CA ILE A 25 5.32 12.42 6.45
C ILE A 25 6.59 13.11 6.95
N GLN A 26 7.77 12.62 6.56
CA GLN A 26 9.03 13.21 6.98
C GLN A 26 9.20 14.64 6.48
N ARG A 27 8.90 14.88 5.20
CA ARG A 27 8.98 16.23 4.61
C ARG A 27 8.03 17.21 5.28
N GLU A 28 6.80 16.78 5.61
CA GLU A 28 5.85 17.65 6.30
C GLU A 28 6.29 17.89 7.74
N ALA A 29 6.76 16.87 8.47
CA ALA A 29 7.31 17.04 9.80
C ALA A 29 8.49 18.03 9.83
N MET A 30 9.38 17.98 8.83
CA MET A 30 10.49 18.95 8.71
C MET A 30 9.98 20.37 8.46
N LYS A 31 8.92 20.58 7.67
CA LYS A 31 8.30 21.91 7.49
C LYS A 31 7.71 22.46 8.80
N GLU A 32 7.14 21.57 9.62
CA GLU A 32 6.57 21.94 10.93
C GLU A 32 7.63 21.97 12.05
N GLY A 33 8.93 21.95 11.69
CA GLY A 33 10.04 22.17 12.62
C GLY A 33 10.47 20.94 13.43
N TYR A 34 10.11 19.73 13.02
CA TYR A 34 10.63 18.52 13.66
C TYR A 34 12.05 18.20 13.18
N GLU A 35 12.91 17.78 14.08
CA GLU A 35 14.10 17.01 13.70
C GLU A 35 13.67 15.60 13.30
N THR A 36 14.10 15.13 12.13
CA THR A 36 13.59 13.86 11.60
C THR A 36 14.71 12.96 11.09
N ILE A 37 14.59 11.66 11.28
CA ILE A 37 15.39 10.65 10.60
C ILE A 37 14.56 9.42 10.29
N SER A 38 14.74 8.87 9.08
CA SER A 38 14.11 7.61 8.70
C SER A 38 15.13 6.48 8.64
N PHE A 39 14.80 5.32 9.18
CA PHE A 39 15.59 4.11 9.11
C PHE A 39 14.95 3.10 8.15
N VAL A 40 15.74 2.60 7.19
CA VAL A 40 15.27 1.60 6.22
C VAL A 40 16.17 0.36 6.23
N GLY A 41 15.53 -0.80 6.07
CA GLY A 41 16.24 -2.07 6.10
C GLY A 41 16.90 -2.43 4.77
N ARG A 42 16.39 -1.93 3.65
CA ARG A 42 16.72 -2.41 2.30
C ARG A 42 16.78 -1.30 1.27
N ARG A 43 17.47 -1.58 0.12
CA ARG A 43 17.60 -0.71 -1.05
C ARG A 43 18.38 0.59 -0.77
N LYS A 44 18.24 1.58 -1.66
CA LYS A 44 18.86 2.90 -1.53
C LYS A 44 18.08 3.76 -0.54
N VAL A 45 18.73 4.70 0.08
CA VAL A 45 18.14 5.73 0.93
C VAL A 45 17.69 6.93 0.09
N PHE A 46 16.88 7.81 0.66
CA PHE A 46 16.61 9.11 0.07
C PHE A 46 17.89 9.95 -0.02
N PRO A 47 18.13 10.64 -1.13
CA PRO A 47 19.35 11.43 -1.28
C PRO A 47 19.31 12.78 -0.56
N ASP A 48 18.13 13.33 -0.33
CA ASP A 48 17.87 14.74 0.01
C ASP A 48 17.17 14.95 1.37
N ILE A 49 16.88 13.87 2.10
CA ILE A 49 16.36 13.94 3.47
C ILE A 49 17.08 12.95 4.38
N PRO A 50 17.14 13.20 5.72
CA PRO A 50 17.82 12.30 6.64
C PRO A 50 17.25 10.88 6.60
N CYS A 51 18.03 9.95 6.05
CA CYS A 51 17.63 8.55 5.93
C CYS A 51 18.84 7.63 6.05
N GLU A 52 18.79 6.66 6.94
CA GLU A 52 19.87 5.71 7.19
C GLU A 52 19.42 4.27 6.90
N LYS A 53 20.31 3.52 6.20
CA LYS A 53 20.12 2.08 6.01
C LYS A 53 20.88 1.32 7.08
N PHE A 54 20.20 0.43 7.81
CA PHE A 54 20.80 -0.34 8.89
C PHE A 54 21.01 -1.84 8.59
N GLY A 55 20.36 -2.39 7.56
CA GLY A 55 20.52 -3.77 7.12
C GLY A 55 21.61 -3.96 6.06
N ASN A 56 22.06 -5.19 5.86
CA ASN A 56 22.94 -5.59 4.77
C ASN A 56 22.39 -6.82 4.01
N GLY A 57 23.00 -7.14 2.86
CA GLY A 57 22.53 -8.23 1.99
C GLY A 57 22.63 -9.61 2.65
N PHE A 58 23.67 -9.85 3.44
CA PHE A 58 23.85 -11.14 4.13
C PHE A 58 22.76 -11.37 5.16
N SER A 59 22.51 -10.40 6.03
CA SER A 59 21.42 -10.48 7.03
C SER A 59 20.06 -10.65 6.38
N PHE A 60 19.83 -9.99 5.23
CA PHE A 60 18.60 -10.14 4.45
C PHE A 60 18.41 -11.58 3.96
N TRP A 61 19.41 -12.15 3.29
CA TRP A 61 19.30 -13.51 2.75
C TRP A 61 19.16 -14.58 3.82
N LEU A 62 19.90 -14.45 4.95
CA LEU A 62 19.69 -15.33 6.10
C LEU A 62 18.27 -15.25 6.65
N HIS A 63 17.68 -14.06 6.68
CA HIS A 63 16.29 -13.88 7.14
C HIS A 63 15.29 -14.48 6.12
N VAL A 64 15.53 -14.35 4.82
CA VAL A 64 14.73 -15.02 3.79
C VAL A 64 14.78 -16.53 3.98
N ILE A 65 15.96 -17.13 4.12
CA ILE A 65 16.14 -18.57 4.34
C ILE A 65 15.40 -18.99 5.61
N LEU A 66 15.59 -18.28 6.73
CA LEU A 66 14.89 -18.56 7.97
C LEU A 66 13.37 -18.59 7.77
N THR A 67 12.82 -17.58 7.08
CA THR A 67 11.38 -17.49 6.83
C THR A 67 10.90 -18.61 5.93
N THR A 68 11.62 -18.88 4.84
CA THR A 68 11.26 -19.90 3.86
C THR A 68 11.22 -21.30 4.46
N LEU A 69 12.14 -21.59 5.40
CA LEU A 69 12.23 -22.87 6.08
C LEU A 69 11.26 -22.99 7.26
N THR A 70 11.15 -21.94 8.09
CA THR A 70 10.53 -22.03 9.42
C THR A 70 9.29 -21.13 9.60
N ASP A 71 8.92 -20.36 8.58
CA ASP A 71 7.82 -19.36 8.63
C ASP A 71 8.03 -18.27 9.72
N ARG A 72 9.29 -17.89 10.01
CA ARG A 72 9.62 -16.94 11.08
C ARG A 72 9.96 -15.56 10.54
N GLN A 73 9.10 -14.99 9.67
CA GLN A 73 9.26 -13.62 9.22
C GLN A 73 9.11 -12.62 10.36
N GLY A 74 10.03 -11.66 10.41
CA GLY A 74 10.08 -10.67 11.49
C GLY A 74 10.87 -11.14 12.73
N PHE A 75 11.47 -12.34 12.73
CA PHE A 75 12.26 -12.85 13.85
C PHE A 75 13.73 -13.10 13.51
N GLY A 76 14.17 -12.78 12.29
CA GLY A 76 15.58 -12.77 11.87
C GLY A 76 16.27 -11.43 12.10
N SER A 77 17.37 -11.18 11.39
CA SER A 77 18.10 -9.89 11.34
C SER A 77 18.49 -9.29 12.71
N THR A 78 18.88 -10.15 13.67
CA THR A 78 19.18 -9.77 15.06
C THR A 78 20.27 -8.70 15.17
N VAL A 79 21.40 -8.85 14.43
CA VAL A 79 22.53 -7.91 14.48
C VAL A 79 22.11 -6.54 13.92
N ALA A 80 21.42 -6.54 12.78
CA ALA A 80 20.94 -5.31 12.16
C ALA A 80 19.96 -4.56 13.09
N THR A 81 19.06 -5.29 13.76
CA THR A 81 18.10 -4.69 14.71
C THR A 81 18.80 -4.11 15.95
N LYS A 82 19.81 -4.78 16.48
CA LYS A 82 20.62 -4.23 17.58
C LYS A 82 21.33 -2.93 17.19
N LYS A 83 21.86 -2.85 15.95
CA LYS A 83 22.42 -1.61 15.41
C LYS A 83 21.36 -0.51 15.32
N LEU A 84 20.19 -0.84 14.79
CA LEU A 84 19.05 0.11 14.70
C LEU A 84 18.68 0.65 16.09
N ILE A 85 18.49 -0.22 17.09
CA ILE A 85 18.13 0.19 18.45
C ILE A 85 19.18 1.13 19.05
N ARG A 86 20.48 0.85 18.83
CA ARG A 86 21.56 1.75 19.25
C ARG A 86 21.41 3.13 18.64
N ARG A 87 21.18 3.20 17.31
CA ARG A 87 20.97 4.46 16.61
C ARG A 87 19.74 5.21 17.11
N ILE A 88 18.62 4.51 17.38
CA ILE A 88 17.43 5.14 17.95
C ILE A 88 17.72 5.72 19.35
N LYS A 89 18.50 5.02 20.19
CA LYS A 89 18.92 5.55 21.50
C LYS A 89 19.79 6.80 21.39
N GLU A 90 20.71 6.84 20.42
CA GLU A 90 21.57 8.00 20.14
C GLU A 90 20.70 9.19 19.66
N GLU A 91 19.71 8.94 18.83
CA GLU A 91 18.77 9.98 18.36
C GLU A 91 17.84 10.47 19.47
N ASN A 92 17.51 9.66 20.47
CA ASN A 92 16.62 9.96 21.59
C ASN A 92 15.31 10.64 21.13
N PRO A 93 14.49 10.00 20.27
CA PRO A 93 13.31 10.60 19.68
C PRO A 93 12.17 10.75 20.69
N ASP A 94 11.35 11.78 20.49
CA ASP A 94 10.08 11.97 21.20
C ASP A 94 8.98 11.07 20.59
N ILE A 95 9.08 10.81 19.28
CA ILE A 95 8.11 10.02 18.51
C ILE A 95 8.84 8.95 17.67
N ILE A 96 8.34 7.71 17.73
CA ILE A 96 8.72 6.65 16.79
C ILE A 96 7.49 6.28 15.95
N HIS A 97 7.61 6.41 14.62
CA HIS A 97 6.56 5.99 13.69
C HIS A 97 6.99 4.75 12.92
N LEU A 98 6.25 3.67 13.13
CA LEU A 98 6.47 2.36 12.51
C LEU A 98 5.61 2.24 11.25
N HIS A 99 6.18 1.68 10.18
CA HIS A 99 5.48 1.31 8.97
C HIS A 99 5.52 -0.21 8.76
N ASN A 100 5.92 -0.70 7.59
CA ASN A 100 6.04 -2.15 7.36
C ASN A 100 7.21 -2.75 8.13
N LEU A 101 6.91 -3.56 9.12
CA LEU A 101 7.92 -4.28 9.93
C LEU A 101 8.29 -5.65 9.36
N HIS A 102 7.58 -6.11 8.33
CA HIS A 102 7.94 -7.29 7.55
C HIS A 102 8.87 -6.93 6.39
N GLY A 103 9.42 -7.92 5.66
CA GLY A 103 10.33 -7.68 4.53
C GLY A 103 11.76 -8.10 4.79
N TYR A 104 11.98 -9.02 5.75
CA TYR A 104 13.26 -9.70 6.00
C TYR A 104 14.41 -8.80 6.46
N TYR A 105 14.15 -7.79 7.25
CA TYR A 105 15.15 -6.79 7.63
C TYR A 105 15.24 -6.51 9.14
N LEU A 106 14.21 -6.89 9.91
CA LEU A 106 14.01 -6.49 11.29
C LEU A 106 13.67 -7.69 12.17
N ASN A 107 14.13 -7.66 13.43
CA ASN A 107 13.70 -8.57 14.49
C ASN A 107 12.70 -7.85 15.39
N ILE A 108 11.41 -8.18 15.23
CA ILE A 108 10.33 -7.53 15.97
C ILE A 108 10.40 -7.80 17.48
N ALA A 109 10.92 -8.97 17.90
CA ALA A 109 11.02 -9.27 19.31
C ALA A 109 12.03 -8.34 20.03
N LEU A 110 13.15 -8.03 19.38
CA LEU A 110 14.13 -7.08 19.90
C LEU A 110 13.61 -5.65 19.89
N LEU A 111 12.99 -5.23 18.76
CA LEU A 111 12.46 -3.88 18.67
C LEU A 111 11.36 -3.64 19.71
N PHE A 112 10.35 -4.52 19.80
CA PHE A 112 9.24 -4.33 20.73
C PHE A 112 9.66 -4.48 22.19
N ARG A 113 10.67 -5.30 22.49
CA ARG A 113 11.27 -5.30 23.83
C ARG A 113 11.84 -3.93 24.19
N TYR A 114 12.65 -3.34 23.31
CA TYR A 114 13.18 -1.98 23.50
C TYR A 114 12.07 -0.95 23.68
N LEU A 115 11.04 -0.98 22.81
CA LEU A 115 9.90 -0.05 22.88
C LEU A 115 9.09 -0.20 24.18
N THR A 116 9.04 -1.40 24.76
CA THR A 116 8.28 -1.68 25.99
C THR A 116 9.08 -1.40 27.25
N GLU A 117 10.37 -1.75 27.26
CA GLU A 117 11.19 -1.73 28.47
C GLU A 117 12.03 -0.46 28.65
N GLU A 118 12.37 0.22 27.54
CA GLU A 118 13.37 1.28 27.56
C GLU A 118 12.90 2.60 26.90
N TYR A 119 11.86 2.57 26.05
CA TYR A 119 11.39 3.75 25.35
C TYR A 119 10.12 4.32 26.00
N SER A 120 10.15 5.61 26.36
CA SER A 120 9.04 6.30 27.04
C SER A 120 8.24 7.24 26.15
N GLY A 121 8.71 7.50 24.93
CA GLY A 121 8.02 8.39 23.97
C GLY A 121 6.82 7.73 23.29
N LYS A 122 6.14 8.47 22.43
CA LYS A 122 4.96 8.01 21.72
C LYS A 122 5.32 7.10 20.54
N VAL A 123 4.57 6.03 20.35
CA VAL A 123 4.69 5.14 19.18
C VAL A 123 3.45 5.25 18.32
N PHE A 124 3.62 5.59 17.04
CA PHE A 124 2.60 5.47 16.01
C PHE A 124 2.94 4.30 15.10
N TRP A 125 1.93 3.58 14.64
CA TRP A 125 2.15 2.49 13.69
C TRP A 125 1.11 2.53 12.57
N THR A 126 1.57 2.90 11.36
CA THR A 126 0.71 2.85 10.17
C THR A 126 0.68 1.45 9.59
N PHE A 127 -0.52 0.87 9.50
CA PHE A 127 -0.75 -0.41 8.85
C PHE A 127 -1.02 -0.20 7.37
N HIS A 128 -0.21 -0.83 6.55
CA HIS A 128 -0.36 -0.84 5.10
C HIS A 128 -0.96 -2.15 4.58
N ASP A 129 -0.98 -3.19 5.41
CA ASP A 129 -1.54 -4.51 5.16
C ASP A 129 -1.91 -5.19 6.48
N CYS A 130 -2.40 -6.43 6.42
CA CYS A 130 -2.90 -7.17 7.57
C CYS A 130 -1.85 -7.96 8.34
N TRP A 131 -0.58 -7.95 7.91
CA TRP A 131 0.48 -8.73 8.55
C TRP A 131 0.65 -8.46 10.06
N PRO A 132 0.46 -7.25 10.60
CA PRO A 132 0.63 -6.98 12.03
C PRO A 132 -0.22 -7.87 12.93
N PHE A 133 -1.45 -8.19 12.57
CA PHE A 133 -2.38 -8.93 13.41
C PHE A 133 -2.65 -10.37 12.94
N THR A 134 -2.00 -10.84 11.89
CA THR A 134 -2.07 -12.23 11.43
C THR A 134 -0.86 -13.05 11.91
N GLY A 135 -0.95 -14.37 11.83
CA GLY A 135 0.19 -15.24 12.15
C GLY A 135 1.18 -15.42 11.00
N HIS A 136 0.80 -15.06 9.77
CA HIS A 136 1.62 -15.26 8.57
C HIS A 136 1.35 -14.19 7.52
N CYS A 137 0.16 -14.21 6.90
CA CYS A 137 -0.16 -13.51 5.67
C CYS A 137 -0.33 -11.99 5.85
N ALA A 138 -0.05 -11.25 4.77
CA ALA A 138 -0.35 -9.83 4.65
C ALA A 138 -1.78 -9.59 4.13
N TYR A 139 -2.37 -10.61 3.51
CA TYR A 139 -3.69 -10.61 2.89
C TYR A 139 -4.41 -11.92 3.20
N PHE A 140 -5.70 -11.89 3.52
CA PHE A 140 -6.46 -13.08 3.93
C PHE A 140 -7.88 -13.18 3.35
N VAL A 141 -8.37 -12.12 2.69
CA VAL A 141 -9.75 -12.09 2.16
C VAL A 141 -9.92 -13.13 1.06
N MET A 142 -9.00 -13.20 0.09
CA MET A 142 -9.04 -14.22 -0.96
C MET A 142 -8.99 -15.68 -0.43
N ALA A 143 -8.38 -15.87 0.74
CA ALA A 143 -8.32 -17.18 1.37
C ALA A 143 -9.52 -17.46 2.29
N GLU A 144 -10.47 -16.52 2.37
CA GLU A 144 -11.65 -16.56 3.24
C GLU A 144 -11.31 -17.01 4.67
N CYS A 145 -10.19 -16.48 5.21
CA CYS A 145 -9.61 -16.96 6.45
C CYS A 145 -9.90 -16.03 7.62
N ASP A 146 -10.63 -16.51 8.61
CA ASP A 146 -10.99 -15.79 9.84
C ASP A 146 -10.17 -16.19 11.09
N LYS A 147 -9.21 -17.11 10.93
CA LYS A 147 -8.44 -17.65 12.07
C LYS A 147 -7.64 -16.59 12.82
N TRP A 148 -7.25 -15.51 12.17
CA TRP A 148 -6.53 -14.39 12.78
C TRP A 148 -7.34 -13.68 13.90
N LYS A 149 -8.66 -13.82 13.92
CA LYS A 149 -9.52 -13.25 14.98
C LYS A 149 -9.28 -13.94 16.33
N THR A 150 -9.11 -15.24 16.35
CA THR A 150 -9.02 -16.07 17.56
C THR A 150 -7.69 -16.77 17.77
N GLY A 151 -6.97 -17.10 16.68
CA GLY A 151 -5.67 -17.75 16.72
C GLY A 151 -5.31 -18.40 15.38
N CYS A 152 -4.27 -17.92 14.70
CA CYS A 152 -3.81 -18.51 13.46
C CYS A 152 -3.23 -19.92 13.67
N HIS A 153 -3.54 -20.81 12.76
CA HIS A 153 -2.98 -22.16 12.62
C HIS A 153 -3.34 -22.73 11.24
N HIS A 154 -2.55 -23.69 10.72
CA HIS A 154 -2.81 -24.31 9.41
C HIS A 154 -3.14 -23.26 8.34
N CYS A 155 -2.15 -22.35 8.09
CA CYS A 155 -2.35 -21.17 7.24
C CYS A 155 -2.63 -21.59 5.79
N PRO A 156 -3.81 -21.23 5.23
CA PRO A 156 -4.12 -21.53 3.82
C PRO A 156 -3.21 -20.74 2.85
N SER A 157 -2.76 -19.56 3.27
CA SER A 157 -1.91 -18.66 2.48
C SER A 157 -0.40 -18.88 2.68
N LYS A 158 0.03 -20.03 3.24
CA LYS A 158 1.45 -20.29 3.55
C LYS A 158 2.38 -20.15 2.34
N LYS A 159 1.88 -20.41 1.13
CA LYS A 159 2.64 -20.29 -0.12
C LYS A 159 2.59 -18.88 -0.73
N ASN A 160 1.76 -17.98 -0.18
CA ASN A 160 1.73 -16.57 -0.54
C ASN A 160 2.71 -15.78 0.31
N TYR A 161 2.88 -14.50 0.02
CA TYR A 161 3.80 -13.65 0.78
C TYR A 161 3.36 -13.49 2.26
N PRO A 162 4.30 -13.71 3.20
CA PRO A 162 5.70 -14.15 3.10
C PRO A 162 5.78 -15.67 2.91
N ILE A 163 6.46 -16.12 1.84
CA ILE A 163 6.44 -17.53 1.43
C ILE A 163 7.16 -18.43 2.46
N SER A 164 6.50 -19.53 2.87
CA SER A 164 7.11 -20.63 3.60
C SER A 164 6.76 -21.96 2.93
N TYR A 165 7.80 -22.73 2.58
CA TYR A 165 7.59 -24.00 1.89
C TYR A 165 7.49 -25.21 2.82
N PHE A 166 8.22 -25.20 3.94
CA PHE A 166 8.35 -26.36 4.80
C PHE A 166 7.45 -26.30 6.03
N MET A 167 7.71 -25.38 6.94
CA MET A 167 6.97 -25.28 8.18
C MET A 167 5.80 -24.30 8.09
N ASP A 168 4.78 -24.52 8.91
CA ASP A 168 3.73 -23.57 9.21
C ASP A 168 3.96 -23.01 10.62
N GLY A 169 4.55 -21.85 10.68
CA GLY A 169 4.80 -21.12 11.93
C GLY A 169 3.64 -20.25 12.38
N SER A 170 2.51 -20.21 11.66
CA SER A 170 1.44 -19.25 11.85
C SER A 170 0.90 -19.22 13.28
N LYS A 171 0.72 -20.38 13.93
CA LYS A 171 0.28 -20.47 15.32
C LYS A 171 1.27 -19.83 16.28
N LYS A 172 2.57 -20.12 16.12
CA LYS A 172 3.63 -19.57 16.96
C LYS A 172 3.80 -18.07 16.71
N ASN A 173 3.81 -17.66 15.45
CA ASN A 173 3.94 -16.24 15.07
C ASN A 173 2.79 -15.41 15.63
N TYR A 174 1.54 -15.89 15.52
CA TYR A 174 0.37 -15.22 16.08
C TYR A 174 0.50 -15.00 17.59
N ARG A 175 0.85 -16.07 18.33
CA ARG A 175 1.04 -15.99 19.78
C ARG A 175 2.17 -15.03 20.15
N ASP A 176 3.31 -15.14 19.46
CA ASP A 176 4.49 -14.31 19.74
C ASP A 176 4.20 -12.83 19.40
N LYS A 177 3.57 -12.54 18.25
CA LYS A 177 3.15 -11.18 17.87
C LYS A 177 2.15 -10.60 18.89
N ARG A 178 1.12 -11.36 19.27
CA ARG A 178 0.16 -10.93 20.28
C ARG A 178 0.84 -10.52 21.58
N LYS A 179 1.77 -11.35 22.05
CA LYS A 179 2.53 -11.05 23.28
C LYS A 179 3.38 -9.78 23.14
N LEU A 180 4.10 -9.65 22.03
CA LEU A 180 5.00 -8.52 21.79
C LEU A 180 4.24 -7.21 21.55
N PHE A 181 3.29 -7.23 20.63
CA PHE A 181 2.62 -6.02 20.17
C PHE A 181 1.62 -5.48 21.20
N CYS A 182 1.00 -6.36 22.00
CA CYS A 182 0.12 -5.92 23.08
C CYS A 182 0.88 -5.47 24.35
N GLY A 183 2.21 -5.48 24.37
CA GLY A 183 3.01 -5.03 25.51
C GLY A 183 3.14 -3.51 25.64
N LEU A 184 2.93 -2.75 24.58
CA LEU A 184 3.08 -1.28 24.59
C LEU A 184 1.90 -0.59 25.26
N ASN A 185 2.17 0.48 26.01
CA ASN A 185 1.15 1.31 26.64
C ASN A 185 0.88 2.62 25.89
N HIS A 186 1.82 3.09 25.06
CA HIS A 186 1.81 4.39 24.40
C HIS A 186 1.82 4.25 22.88
N MET A 187 1.01 3.34 22.32
CA MET A 187 0.92 3.12 20.88
C MET A 187 -0.46 3.54 20.36
N GLU A 188 -0.43 4.19 19.20
CA GLU A 188 -1.61 4.49 18.39
C GLU A 188 -1.44 3.92 16.99
N ILE A 189 -2.50 3.32 16.45
CA ILE A 189 -2.51 2.69 15.14
C ILE A 189 -3.16 3.64 14.14
N ILE A 190 -2.48 3.86 13.02
CA ILE A 190 -3.01 4.60 11.87
C ILE A 190 -3.36 3.60 10.77
N VAL A 191 -4.55 3.73 10.20
CA VAL A 191 -5.01 2.87 9.10
C VAL A 191 -5.54 3.72 7.93
N PRO A 192 -5.40 3.27 6.67
CA PRO A 192 -5.76 4.07 5.52
C PRO A 192 -7.25 4.03 5.16
N SER A 193 -8.06 3.19 5.81
CA SER A 193 -9.47 2.97 5.49
C SER A 193 -10.29 2.50 6.69
N LYS A 194 -11.60 2.67 6.63
CA LYS A 194 -12.55 2.10 7.60
C LYS A 194 -12.57 0.57 7.53
N TRP A 195 -12.36 0.01 6.34
CA TRP A 195 -12.21 -1.43 6.15
C TRP A 195 -11.06 -1.98 7.01
N MET A 196 -9.88 -1.37 6.96
CA MET A 196 -8.74 -1.78 7.78
C MET A 196 -9.01 -1.54 9.28
N GLU A 197 -9.64 -0.43 9.65
CA GLU A 197 -10.05 -0.13 11.04
C GLU A 197 -10.93 -1.26 11.60
N THR A 198 -11.91 -1.72 10.81
CA THR A 198 -12.82 -2.81 11.20
C THR A 198 -12.04 -4.08 11.53
N TRP A 199 -11.02 -4.42 10.75
CA TRP A 199 -10.18 -5.60 10.99
C TRP A 199 -9.28 -5.43 12.21
N VAL A 200 -8.66 -4.27 12.39
CA VAL A 200 -7.84 -4.01 13.59
C VAL A 200 -8.69 -4.13 14.86
N LYS A 201 -9.90 -3.56 14.87
CA LYS A 201 -10.83 -3.65 16.00
C LYS A 201 -11.31 -5.07 16.32
N GLN A 202 -11.31 -6.00 15.35
CA GLN A 202 -11.61 -7.41 15.57
C GLN A 202 -10.37 -8.26 15.92
N SER A 203 -9.18 -7.69 15.83
CA SER A 203 -7.91 -8.39 16.10
C SER A 203 -7.48 -8.30 17.57
N PHE A 204 -6.38 -8.97 17.91
CA PHE A 204 -5.77 -8.84 19.23
C PHE A 204 -5.17 -7.44 19.52
N LEU A 205 -5.18 -6.52 18.53
CA LEU A 205 -4.73 -5.14 18.68
C LEU A 205 -5.87 -4.16 19.02
N ASN A 206 -7.08 -4.65 19.25
CA ASN A 206 -8.29 -3.87 19.52
C ASN A 206 -8.21 -2.97 20.76
N LYS A 207 -7.23 -3.15 21.62
CA LYS A 207 -7.01 -2.29 22.78
C LYS A 207 -6.42 -0.93 22.47
N TYR A 208 -5.82 -0.77 21.29
CA TYR A 208 -5.17 0.48 20.92
C TYR A 208 -6.13 1.45 20.23
N PRO A 209 -5.96 2.77 20.44
CA PRO A 209 -6.60 3.76 19.60
C PRO A 209 -6.28 3.51 18.13
N VAL A 210 -7.29 3.64 17.27
CA VAL A 210 -7.16 3.49 15.83
C VAL A 210 -7.69 4.74 15.16
N THR A 211 -6.83 5.42 14.42
CA THR A 211 -7.18 6.62 13.68
C THR A 211 -7.15 6.34 12.17
N VAL A 212 -8.25 6.66 11.48
CA VAL A 212 -8.34 6.52 10.03
C VAL A 212 -7.79 7.77 9.35
N ILE A 213 -6.63 7.63 8.71
CA ILE A 213 -6.02 8.66 7.86
C ILE A 213 -5.74 8.03 6.49
N PRO A 214 -6.49 8.40 5.44
CA PRO A 214 -6.28 7.86 4.11
C PRO A 214 -4.91 8.22 3.56
N ASN A 215 -4.42 7.46 2.59
CA ASN A 215 -3.20 7.83 1.90
C ASN A 215 -3.44 9.06 1.01
N GLY A 216 -2.50 9.99 1.00
CA GLY A 216 -2.53 11.16 0.14
C GLY A 216 -1.88 10.91 -1.21
N ILE A 217 -2.31 11.65 -2.22
CA ILE A 217 -1.70 11.73 -3.55
C ILE A 217 -1.29 13.16 -3.87
N ASP A 218 -0.25 13.29 -4.68
CA ASP A 218 0.23 14.60 -5.16
C ASP A 218 -0.66 15.07 -6.34
N LEU A 219 -1.62 15.93 -6.04
CA LEU A 219 -2.55 16.50 -7.02
C LEU A 219 -1.89 17.45 -8.02
N LYS A 220 -0.63 17.87 -7.82
CA LYS A 220 0.15 18.63 -8.81
C LYS A 220 0.67 17.72 -9.91
N ILE A 221 0.89 16.44 -9.61
CA ILE A 221 1.32 15.41 -10.55
C ILE A 221 0.10 14.72 -11.16
N PHE A 222 -0.78 14.19 -10.30
CA PHE A 222 -2.01 13.53 -10.74
C PHE A 222 -3.12 14.56 -10.90
N THR A 223 -3.20 15.10 -12.08
CA THR A 223 -4.21 16.03 -12.59
C THR A 223 -4.39 15.76 -14.08
N TYR A 224 -5.46 16.25 -14.68
CA TYR A 224 -5.65 16.11 -16.11
C TYR A 224 -4.46 16.68 -16.89
N ARG A 225 -3.97 15.91 -17.87
CA ARG A 225 -2.83 16.26 -18.72
C ARG A 225 -3.16 16.00 -20.18
N GLU A 226 -2.56 16.78 -21.07
CA GLU A 226 -2.51 16.41 -22.49
C GLU A 226 -1.87 15.02 -22.65
N ASN A 227 -2.42 14.24 -23.56
CA ASN A 227 -2.10 12.81 -23.65
C ASN A 227 -1.62 12.37 -25.05
N LYS A 228 -1.59 13.27 -26.04
CA LYS A 228 -1.23 12.93 -27.42
C LYS A 228 0.15 12.27 -27.52
N GLU A 229 1.17 12.87 -26.91
CA GLU A 229 2.53 12.35 -26.95
C GLU A 229 2.65 10.95 -26.29
N ILE A 230 1.92 10.72 -25.21
CA ILE A 230 1.94 9.42 -24.53
C ILE A 230 1.22 8.35 -25.32
N LEU A 231 0.13 8.71 -26.02
CA LEU A 231 -0.57 7.79 -26.92
C LEU A 231 0.34 7.38 -28.09
N GLU A 232 1.04 8.33 -28.71
CA GLU A 232 2.00 8.08 -29.78
C GLU A 232 3.17 7.20 -29.28
N LYS A 233 3.74 7.53 -28.11
CA LYS A 233 4.86 6.79 -27.51
C LYS A 233 4.58 5.30 -27.31
N TYR A 234 3.38 4.96 -26.91
CA TYR A 234 2.98 3.57 -26.62
C TYR A 234 2.15 2.95 -27.74
N ASN A 235 2.04 3.61 -28.92
CA ASN A 235 1.24 3.17 -30.07
C ASN A 235 -0.21 2.86 -29.68
N ILE A 236 -0.82 3.72 -28.85
CA ILE A 236 -2.20 3.59 -28.42
C ILE A 236 -3.11 4.24 -29.48
N PRO A 237 -4.12 3.52 -30.00
CA PRO A 237 -5.01 4.04 -31.02
C PRO A 237 -5.88 5.18 -30.46
N GLN A 238 -6.00 6.28 -31.22
CA GLN A 238 -6.77 7.48 -30.83
C GLN A 238 -8.25 7.39 -31.22
N ASP A 239 -8.61 6.43 -32.05
CA ASP A 239 -9.98 6.16 -32.52
C ASP A 239 -10.75 5.15 -31.66
N LYS A 240 -10.16 4.71 -30.55
CA LYS A 240 -10.73 3.71 -29.63
C LYS A 240 -11.02 4.29 -28.25
N LYS A 241 -12.03 3.79 -27.60
CA LYS A 241 -12.26 4.01 -26.16
C LYS A 241 -11.25 3.22 -25.34
N LEU A 242 -10.65 3.86 -24.34
CA LEU A 242 -9.51 3.32 -23.62
C LEU A 242 -9.90 2.89 -22.21
N ILE A 243 -9.63 1.63 -21.89
CA ILE A 243 -9.77 1.07 -20.55
C ILE A 243 -8.37 0.87 -19.98
N LEU A 244 -8.10 1.47 -18.82
CA LEU A 244 -6.79 1.42 -18.18
C LEU A 244 -6.83 0.53 -16.92
N GLY A 245 -5.82 -0.31 -16.78
CA GLY A 245 -5.48 -1.02 -15.54
C GLY A 245 -4.03 -0.76 -15.14
N VAL A 246 -3.78 -0.50 -13.87
CA VAL A 246 -2.43 -0.20 -13.36
C VAL A 246 -2.13 -1.03 -12.12
N ALA A 247 -1.00 -1.74 -12.12
CA ALA A 247 -0.47 -2.39 -10.93
C ALA A 247 1.06 -2.30 -10.92
N ASN A 248 1.67 -2.31 -9.73
CA ASN A 248 3.13 -2.40 -9.64
C ASN A 248 3.65 -3.79 -10.02
N ILE A 249 2.89 -4.82 -9.67
CA ILE A 249 3.10 -6.23 -10.04
C ILE A 249 1.71 -6.83 -10.22
N TRP A 250 1.49 -7.47 -11.36
CA TRP A 250 0.26 -8.18 -11.64
C TRP A 250 0.31 -9.60 -11.05
N GLU A 251 -0.30 -9.75 -9.90
CA GLU A 251 -0.56 -11.00 -9.20
C GLU A 251 -2.03 -11.40 -9.37
N GLU A 252 -2.41 -12.64 -9.02
CA GLU A 252 -3.79 -13.11 -9.03
C GLU A 252 -4.74 -12.16 -8.31
N ARG A 253 -4.36 -11.72 -7.11
CA ARG A 253 -5.10 -10.75 -6.30
C ARG A 253 -5.40 -9.42 -7.00
N LYS A 254 -4.60 -9.04 -8.00
CA LYS A 254 -4.75 -7.79 -8.78
C LYS A 254 -5.64 -7.94 -10.01
N GLY A 255 -6.13 -9.16 -10.28
CA GLY A 255 -7.13 -9.42 -11.30
C GLY A 255 -6.64 -9.28 -12.74
N LEU A 256 -5.40 -9.71 -13.06
CA LEU A 256 -4.95 -9.78 -14.45
C LEU A 256 -5.85 -10.69 -15.30
N SER A 257 -6.32 -11.80 -14.71
CA SER A 257 -7.27 -12.73 -15.34
C SER A 257 -8.54 -12.04 -15.80
N ASP A 258 -9.05 -11.09 -15.01
CA ASP A 258 -10.29 -10.39 -15.30
C ASP A 258 -10.15 -9.53 -16.57
N PHE A 259 -9.00 -8.86 -16.75
CA PHE A 259 -8.71 -8.12 -17.97
C PHE A 259 -8.53 -9.03 -19.20
N LEU A 260 -7.92 -10.22 -19.03
CA LEU A 260 -7.79 -11.18 -20.12
C LEU A 260 -9.18 -11.65 -20.56
N SER A 261 -10.04 -12.05 -19.62
CA SER A 261 -11.41 -12.46 -19.91
C SER A 261 -12.25 -11.31 -20.50
N LEU A 262 -12.14 -10.11 -19.94
CA LEU A 262 -12.83 -8.92 -20.47
C LEU A 262 -12.42 -8.64 -21.92
N SER A 263 -11.15 -8.81 -22.27
CA SER A 263 -10.67 -8.57 -23.62
C SER A 263 -11.26 -9.50 -24.67
N GLU A 264 -11.69 -10.70 -24.27
CA GLU A 264 -12.38 -11.65 -25.17
C GLU A 264 -13.83 -11.24 -25.43
N GLY A 265 -14.50 -10.64 -24.44
CA GLY A 265 -15.93 -10.28 -24.52
C GLY A 265 -16.22 -8.85 -24.93
N ILE A 266 -15.22 -7.95 -24.88
CA ILE A 266 -15.44 -6.51 -25.20
C ILE A 266 -15.44 -6.25 -26.70
N SER A 267 -16.20 -5.25 -27.16
CA SER A 267 -16.25 -4.88 -28.57
C SER A 267 -14.94 -4.26 -29.08
N ASP A 268 -14.76 -4.21 -30.41
CA ASP A 268 -13.57 -3.63 -31.04
C ASP A 268 -13.47 -2.10 -30.93
N GLU A 269 -14.50 -1.45 -30.42
CA GLU A 269 -14.46 -0.02 -30.08
C GLU A 269 -13.51 0.30 -28.94
N TYR A 270 -13.15 -0.69 -28.12
CA TYR A 270 -12.29 -0.52 -26.95
C TYR A 270 -10.88 -1.05 -27.16
N ARG A 271 -9.93 -0.46 -26.43
CA ARG A 271 -8.60 -1.00 -26.19
C ARG A 271 -8.30 -0.96 -24.70
N ILE A 272 -7.70 -2.06 -24.22
CA ILE A 272 -7.29 -2.18 -22.83
C ILE A 272 -5.80 -1.87 -22.74
N ILE A 273 -5.42 -1.01 -21.80
CA ILE A 273 -4.03 -0.65 -21.54
C ILE A 273 -3.69 -1.18 -20.15
N LEU A 274 -2.64 -1.98 -20.03
CA LEU A 274 -2.19 -2.51 -18.74
C LEU A 274 -0.76 -2.07 -18.46
N VAL A 275 -0.59 -1.32 -17.35
CA VAL A 275 0.71 -0.84 -16.88
C VAL A 275 1.21 -1.71 -15.73
N GLY A 276 2.50 -2.06 -15.74
CA GLY A 276 3.16 -2.84 -14.69
C GLY A 276 3.33 -4.32 -15.00
N LEU A 277 3.19 -4.70 -16.26
CA LEU A 277 3.35 -6.08 -16.72
C LEU A 277 4.82 -6.46 -16.88
N SER A 278 5.15 -7.71 -16.57
CA SER A 278 6.43 -8.29 -16.96
C SER A 278 6.48 -8.59 -18.46
N LYS A 279 7.68 -8.62 -19.05
CA LYS A 279 7.90 -9.01 -20.46
C LYS A 279 7.24 -10.35 -20.82
N ARG A 280 7.22 -11.30 -19.87
CA ARG A 280 6.59 -12.61 -20.06
C ARG A 280 5.07 -12.50 -20.14
N GLN A 281 4.46 -11.64 -19.37
CA GLN A 281 3.01 -11.40 -19.42
C GLN A 281 2.62 -10.67 -20.72
N ILE A 282 3.38 -9.65 -21.12
CA ILE A 282 3.13 -8.90 -22.38
C ILE A 282 3.09 -9.83 -23.58
N LYS A 283 4.02 -10.81 -23.68
CA LYS A 283 4.05 -11.76 -24.79
C LYS A 283 2.81 -12.65 -24.89
N LYS A 284 1.96 -12.70 -23.88
CA LYS A 284 0.76 -13.56 -23.84
C LYS A 284 -0.53 -12.77 -24.07
N LEU A 285 -0.45 -11.45 -24.25
CA LEU A 285 -1.62 -10.60 -24.46
C LEU A 285 -2.19 -10.82 -25.87
N ASN A 286 -3.50 -10.71 -25.98
CA ASN A 286 -4.15 -10.66 -27.29
C ASN A 286 -4.08 -9.24 -27.87
N HIS A 287 -4.53 -9.06 -29.11
CA HIS A 287 -4.44 -7.79 -29.86
C HIS A 287 -5.29 -6.65 -29.27
N LYS A 288 -6.24 -6.91 -28.39
CA LYS A 288 -7.06 -5.89 -27.73
C LYS A 288 -6.38 -5.27 -26.50
N ILE A 289 -5.26 -5.86 -26.04
CA ILE A 289 -4.55 -5.39 -24.85
C ILE A 289 -3.18 -4.85 -25.24
N ILE A 290 -2.90 -3.61 -24.85
CA ILE A 290 -1.58 -2.99 -24.96
C ILE A 290 -0.91 -3.08 -23.59
N GLY A 291 0.22 -3.80 -23.53
CA GLY A 291 0.98 -4.00 -22.30
C GLY A 291 2.16 -3.05 -22.18
N ILE A 292 2.27 -2.36 -21.05
CA ILE A 292 3.36 -1.46 -20.71
C ILE A 292 4.08 -2.01 -19.48
N GLU A 293 5.41 -2.24 -19.56
CA GLU A 293 6.18 -2.74 -18.42
C GLU A 293 6.23 -1.70 -17.29
N ARG A 294 6.53 -0.45 -17.64
CA ARG A 294 6.63 0.67 -16.70
C ARG A 294 6.60 2.00 -17.47
N THR A 295 5.97 3.00 -16.89
CA THR A 295 6.12 4.39 -17.34
C THR A 295 7.46 4.97 -16.93
N GLY A 296 7.97 5.97 -17.67
CA GLY A 296 9.23 6.62 -17.37
C GLY A 296 9.22 7.42 -16.06
N ASN A 297 8.08 8.05 -15.77
CA ASN A 297 7.85 8.87 -14.58
C ASN A 297 6.36 8.86 -14.19
N ARG A 298 6.00 9.65 -13.18
CA ARG A 298 4.61 9.76 -12.67
C ARG A 298 3.74 10.63 -13.58
N GLU A 299 4.31 11.59 -14.25
CA GLU A 299 3.64 12.47 -15.21
C GLU A 299 3.16 11.68 -16.43
N GLU A 300 3.96 10.76 -16.95
CA GLU A 300 3.54 9.82 -17.99
C GLU A 300 2.38 8.93 -17.53
N LEU A 301 2.42 8.47 -16.29
CA LEU A 301 1.32 7.70 -15.72
C LEU A 301 0.05 8.55 -15.60
N ALA A 302 0.17 9.81 -15.17
CA ALA A 302 -0.94 10.75 -15.10
C ALA A 302 -1.54 11.05 -16.50
N ALA A 303 -0.69 11.13 -17.54
CA ALA A 303 -1.14 11.28 -18.92
C ALA A 303 -1.90 10.03 -19.43
N LEU A 304 -1.47 8.81 -19.04
CA LEU A 304 -2.22 7.58 -19.36
C LEU A 304 -3.57 7.54 -18.65
N TYR A 305 -3.63 7.93 -17.36
CA TYR A 305 -4.92 8.08 -16.67
C TYR A 305 -5.81 9.09 -17.40
N SER A 306 -5.27 10.26 -17.77
CA SER A 306 -6.03 11.31 -18.48
C SER A 306 -6.50 10.89 -19.86
N ALA A 307 -5.78 9.99 -20.53
CA ALA A 307 -6.15 9.43 -21.82
C ALA A 307 -7.28 8.40 -21.73
N ALA A 308 -7.39 7.71 -20.60
CA ALA A 308 -8.37 6.65 -20.42
C ALA A 308 -9.78 7.22 -20.29
N ASP A 309 -10.77 6.51 -20.85
CA ASP A 309 -12.18 6.76 -20.64
C ASP A 309 -12.67 6.13 -19.34
N ILE A 310 -12.09 4.97 -18.98
CA ILE A 310 -12.44 4.22 -17.78
C ILE A 310 -11.17 3.61 -17.17
N PHE A 311 -11.05 3.69 -15.86
CA PHE A 311 -10.06 2.93 -15.10
C PHE A 311 -10.73 1.75 -14.39
N ILE A 312 -10.21 0.54 -14.57
CA ILE A 312 -10.70 -0.65 -13.87
C ILE A 312 -9.67 -1.10 -12.84
N ASN A 313 -10.11 -1.28 -11.61
CA ASN A 313 -9.32 -1.90 -10.55
C ASN A 313 -10.00 -3.19 -10.06
N PRO A 314 -9.66 -4.36 -10.63
CA PRO A 314 -10.23 -5.64 -10.28
C PRO A 314 -9.55 -6.28 -9.05
N SER A 315 -8.87 -5.49 -8.22
CA SER A 315 -8.17 -6.01 -7.04
C SER A 315 -9.16 -6.57 -6.02
N GLN A 316 -8.97 -7.81 -5.63
CA GLN A 316 -9.81 -8.49 -4.65
C GLN A 316 -9.51 -8.07 -3.21
N GLU A 317 -8.30 -7.58 -2.94
CA GLU A 317 -7.92 -7.15 -1.60
C GLU A 317 -6.95 -5.96 -1.66
N GLU A 318 -7.41 -4.80 -1.18
CA GLU A 318 -6.68 -3.55 -1.06
C GLU A 318 -6.92 -2.94 0.32
N SER A 319 -5.88 -2.42 0.93
CA SER A 319 -6.02 -1.63 2.16
C SER A 319 -6.45 -0.19 1.89
N PHE A 320 -6.26 0.32 0.65
CA PHE A 320 -6.67 1.66 0.22
C PHE A 320 -6.83 1.74 -1.31
N SER A 321 -5.78 1.68 -2.08
CA SER A 321 -5.62 1.83 -3.52
C SER A 321 -5.30 3.24 -4.00
N LEU A 322 -3.99 3.56 -4.01
CA LEU A 322 -3.50 4.82 -4.57
C LEU A 322 -3.84 4.95 -6.07
N VAL A 323 -3.71 3.87 -6.85
CA VAL A 323 -3.96 3.88 -8.30
C VAL A 323 -5.40 4.25 -8.66
N THR A 324 -6.37 3.92 -7.79
CA THR A 324 -7.77 4.32 -7.97
C THR A 324 -7.94 5.83 -7.73
N VAL A 325 -7.29 6.36 -6.69
CA VAL A 325 -7.34 7.81 -6.40
C VAL A 325 -6.59 8.60 -7.46
N GLU A 326 -5.46 8.09 -7.97
CA GLU A 326 -4.69 8.67 -9.08
C GLU A 326 -5.55 8.76 -10.35
N ALA A 327 -6.36 7.74 -10.65
CA ALA A 327 -7.23 7.71 -11.82
C ALA A 327 -8.28 8.83 -11.76
N PHE A 328 -9.08 8.90 -10.69
CA PHE A 328 -10.10 9.94 -10.64
C PHE A 328 -9.52 11.35 -10.38
N ALA A 329 -8.34 11.48 -9.80
CA ALA A 329 -7.65 12.78 -9.76
C ALA A 329 -7.27 13.29 -11.17
N CYS A 330 -7.03 12.40 -12.11
CA CYS A 330 -6.83 12.73 -13.52
C CYS A 330 -8.15 12.85 -14.31
N GLY A 331 -9.30 12.81 -13.66
CA GLY A 331 -10.62 12.95 -14.27
C GLY A 331 -11.17 11.65 -14.90
N THR A 332 -10.63 10.49 -14.56
CA THR A 332 -11.01 9.21 -15.17
C THR A 332 -11.92 8.43 -14.21
N PRO A 333 -13.17 8.15 -14.61
CA PRO A 333 -14.10 7.38 -13.79
C PRO A 333 -13.62 5.94 -13.59
N VAL A 334 -13.99 5.34 -12.47
CA VAL A 334 -13.46 4.05 -12.04
C VAL A 334 -14.52 2.96 -11.92
N ILE A 335 -14.13 1.71 -12.21
CA ILE A 335 -14.90 0.51 -11.88
C ILE A 335 -14.06 -0.32 -10.91
N VAL A 336 -14.63 -0.67 -9.76
CA VAL A 336 -13.94 -1.44 -8.71
C VAL A 336 -14.80 -2.57 -8.18
N LEU A 337 -14.17 -3.58 -7.58
CA LEU A 337 -14.89 -4.68 -6.92
C LEU A 337 -15.38 -4.29 -5.52
N ASP A 338 -16.54 -4.84 -5.12
CA ASP A 338 -17.06 -4.79 -3.74
C ASP A 338 -16.37 -5.84 -2.85
N SER A 339 -15.05 -5.76 -2.72
CA SER A 339 -14.27 -6.80 -2.04
C SER A 339 -13.44 -6.31 -0.85
N SER A 340 -13.10 -5.02 -0.82
CA SER A 340 -12.15 -4.49 0.16
C SER A 340 -12.29 -2.98 0.34
N ALA A 341 -11.25 -2.32 0.85
CA ALA A 341 -11.26 -0.88 1.09
C ALA A 341 -11.47 -0.03 -0.18
N VAL A 342 -11.20 -0.57 -1.37
CA VAL A 342 -11.29 0.21 -2.61
C VAL A 342 -12.70 0.76 -2.86
N LYS A 343 -13.75 0.05 -2.46
CA LYS A 343 -15.14 0.51 -2.58
C LYS A 343 -15.42 1.80 -1.80
N GLU A 344 -14.69 2.05 -0.71
CA GLU A 344 -14.87 3.27 0.11
C GLU A 344 -14.46 4.55 -0.63
N LEU A 345 -13.68 4.40 -1.71
CA LEU A 345 -13.22 5.51 -2.54
C LEU A 345 -14.25 5.94 -3.57
N VAL A 346 -15.20 5.05 -3.91
CA VAL A 346 -16.12 5.20 -5.04
C VAL A 346 -17.46 5.77 -4.60
N THR A 347 -17.91 6.79 -5.33
CA THR A 347 -19.22 7.44 -5.19
C THR A 347 -19.93 7.45 -6.55
N SER A 348 -21.19 7.87 -6.58
CA SER A 348 -21.93 8.07 -7.83
C SER A 348 -21.28 9.09 -8.78
N GLU A 349 -20.43 9.96 -8.26
CA GLU A 349 -19.77 11.06 -8.98
C GLU A 349 -18.46 10.64 -9.67
N ASN A 350 -17.84 9.53 -9.24
CA ASN A 350 -16.54 9.12 -9.75
C ASN A 350 -16.45 7.68 -10.23
N GLY A 351 -17.50 6.85 -10.07
CA GLY A 351 -17.39 5.47 -10.54
C GLY A 351 -18.52 4.53 -10.15
N ILE A 352 -18.22 3.25 -10.30
CA ILE A 352 -19.14 2.14 -10.03
C ILE A 352 -18.44 1.05 -9.21
N VAL A 353 -19.13 0.52 -8.23
CA VAL A 353 -18.75 -0.68 -7.48
C VAL A 353 -19.54 -1.86 -8.01
N ILE A 354 -18.87 -2.93 -8.42
CA ILE A 354 -19.51 -4.17 -8.91
C ILE A 354 -19.33 -5.32 -7.90
N SER A 355 -20.38 -6.13 -7.76
CA SER A 355 -20.40 -7.21 -6.75
C SER A 355 -19.73 -8.51 -7.22
N GLY A 356 -19.35 -8.61 -8.48
CA GLY A 356 -18.71 -9.79 -9.05
C GLY A 356 -17.71 -9.41 -10.12
N ASN A 357 -16.85 -10.35 -10.48
CA ASN A 357 -15.79 -10.16 -11.49
C ASN A 357 -16.08 -10.92 -12.80
N SER A 358 -17.34 -11.20 -13.12
CA SER A 358 -17.71 -11.77 -14.41
C SER A 358 -17.53 -10.73 -15.53
N VAL A 359 -17.34 -11.20 -16.74
CA VAL A 359 -17.23 -10.33 -17.94
C VAL A 359 -18.48 -9.48 -18.09
N GLU A 360 -19.66 -10.08 -17.89
CA GLU A 360 -20.96 -9.41 -17.96
C GLU A 360 -21.03 -8.25 -16.96
N SER A 361 -20.59 -8.44 -15.71
CA SER A 361 -20.59 -7.39 -14.69
C SER A 361 -19.72 -6.19 -15.10
N TYR A 362 -18.55 -6.43 -15.70
CA TYR A 362 -17.70 -5.35 -16.23
C TYR A 362 -18.34 -4.65 -17.43
N LEU A 363 -18.92 -5.40 -18.38
CA LEU A 363 -19.58 -4.82 -19.56
C LEU A 363 -20.81 -3.98 -19.19
N GLU A 364 -21.58 -4.40 -18.20
CA GLU A 364 -22.72 -3.62 -17.67
C GLU A 364 -22.23 -2.34 -16.99
N ALA A 365 -21.17 -2.42 -16.17
CA ALA A 365 -20.60 -1.25 -15.52
C ALA A 365 -19.98 -0.26 -16.50
N ILE A 366 -19.34 -0.72 -17.58
CA ILE A 366 -18.81 0.12 -18.65
C ILE A 366 -19.94 0.91 -19.32
N LYS A 367 -21.03 0.22 -19.73
CA LYS A 367 -22.21 0.86 -20.32
C LYS A 367 -22.86 1.87 -19.37
N GLU A 368 -22.89 1.55 -18.08
CA GLU A 368 -23.45 2.45 -17.08
C GLU A 368 -22.59 3.70 -16.86
N ILE A 369 -21.24 3.60 -16.87
CA ILE A 369 -20.35 4.76 -16.85
C ILE A 369 -20.63 5.67 -18.05
N GLU A 370 -20.73 5.10 -19.24
CA GLU A 370 -21.03 5.86 -20.47
C GLU A 370 -22.40 6.56 -20.40
N ARG A 371 -23.41 5.88 -19.86
CA ARG A 371 -24.76 6.45 -19.68
C ARG A 371 -24.77 7.63 -18.71
N ARG A 372 -23.94 7.58 -17.65
CA ARG A 372 -23.86 8.64 -16.62
C ARG A 372 -23.26 9.94 -17.13
N GLN A 373 -22.48 9.92 -18.20
CA GLN A 373 -21.83 11.10 -18.78
C GLN A 373 -21.08 11.95 -17.72
N LEU A 374 -20.32 11.27 -16.84
CA LEU A 374 -19.54 11.92 -15.79
C LEU A 374 -18.53 12.90 -16.43
N THR A 375 -18.51 14.15 -15.95
CA THR A 375 -17.50 15.11 -16.43
C THR A 375 -16.15 14.83 -15.76
N ARG A 376 -15.06 15.04 -16.48
CA ARG A 376 -13.71 14.85 -15.96
C ARG A 376 -13.42 15.74 -14.75
N GLU A 377 -13.92 16.98 -14.79
CA GLU A 377 -13.79 17.93 -13.68
C GLU A 377 -14.51 17.45 -12.43
N GLY A 378 -15.77 16.97 -12.56
CA GLY A 378 -16.54 16.44 -11.45
C GLY A 378 -15.90 15.20 -10.84
N VAL A 379 -15.38 14.29 -11.68
CA VAL A 379 -14.62 13.12 -11.21
C VAL A 379 -13.37 13.55 -10.45
N ALA A 380 -12.58 14.50 -11.00
CA ALA A 380 -11.33 14.96 -10.38
C ALA A 380 -11.57 15.69 -9.06
N GLU A 381 -12.68 16.40 -8.90
CA GLU A 381 -13.02 17.09 -7.65
C GLU A 381 -13.13 16.10 -6.49
N THR A 382 -13.60 14.89 -6.72
CA THR A 382 -13.71 13.85 -5.68
C THR A 382 -12.36 13.44 -5.09
N ALA A 383 -11.23 13.73 -5.77
CA ALA A 383 -9.88 13.47 -5.29
C ALA A 383 -9.37 14.52 -4.29
N GLN A 384 -9.99 15.70 -4.20
CA GLN A 384 -9.50 16.83 -3.38
C GLN A 384 -9.36 16.52 -1.89
N LYS A 385 -10.16 15.58 -1.39
CA LYS A 385 -10.08 15.09 0.00
C LYS A 385 -8.83 14.23 0.26
N TYR A 386 -8.14 13.78 -0.79
CA TYR A 386 -6.93 12.96 -0.73
C TYR A 386 -5.66 13.76 -1.08
N ASP A 387 -5.74 15.08 -1.13
CA ASP A 387 -4.59 15.96 -1.33
C ASP A 387 -3.47 15.63 -0.34
N LEU A 388 -2.26 15.40 -0.85
CA LEU A 388 -1.12 14.95 -0.06
C LEU A 388 -0.80 15.89 1.09
N ASP A 389 -0.77 17.20 0.83
CA ASP A 389 -0.41 18.20 1.84
C ASP A 389 -1.48 18.22 2.96
N LYS A 390 -2.78 18.12 2.61
CA LYS A 390 -3.87 18.04 3.60
C LYS A 390 -3.78 16.79 4.47
N ILE A 391 -3.49 15.65 3.85
CA ILE A 391 -3.39 14.37 4.56
C ILE A 391 -2.16 14.35 5.48
N MET A 392 -1.01 14.85 5.01
CA MET A 392 0.20 14.88 5.84
C MET A 392 0.03 15.79 7.06
N LYS A 393 -0.61 16.95 6.92
CA LYS A 393 -0.97 17.82 8.06
C LYS A 393 -1.84 17.13 9.10
N ARG A 394 -2.75 16.24 8.68
CA ARG A 394 -3.53 15.42 9.63
C ARG A 394 -2.65 14.46 10.44
N VAL A 395 -1.62 13.87 9.80
CA VAL A 395 -0.65 13.01 10.50
C VAL A 395 0.16 13.83 11.52
N ILE A 396 0.64 15.02 11.13
CA ILE A 396 1.40 15.88 12.05
C ILE A 396 0.54 16.35 13.22
N LYS A 397 -0.70 16.74 12.95
CA LYS A 397 -1.64 17.09 14.02
C LYS A 397 -1.84 15.94 15.02
N LEU A 398 -1.94 14.69 14.53
CA LEU A 398 -2.05 13.53 15.41
C LEU A 398 -0.81 13.36 16.31
N TYR A 399 0.38 13.71 15.81
CA TYR A 399 1.59 13.73 16.64
C TYR A 399 1.53 14.79 17.74
N GLU A 400 0.97 15.97 17.43
CA GLU A 400 0.83 17.06 18.39
C GLU A 400 -0.16 16.73 19.51
N ASP A 401 -1.30 16.13 19.14
CA ASP A 401 -2.36 15.75 20.08
C ASP A 401 -1.94 14.54 20.96
N GLY A 402 -0.95 13.79 20.55
CA GLY A 402 -0.50 12.57 21.24
C GLY A 402 0.71 12.73 22.16
N VAL A 403 1.35 13.91 22.21
CA VAL A 403 2.60 14.16 22.99
C VAL A 403 2.39 15.20 24.10
#